data_e170d1d928c1a83529fb05c7d4bc00b0
#
_entry.id   e170d1d928c1a83529fb05c7d4bc00b0
#
_cell.length_a   1.000
_cell.length_b   1.000
_cell.length_c   1.000
_cell.angle_alpha   90.00
_cell.angle_beta   90.00
_cell.angle_gamma   90.00
#
_symmetry.space_group_name_H-M   'P 1'
#
loop_
_entity.id
_entity.type
_entity.pdbx_description
1 polymer ?
#
loop_
_entity_poly.entity_id
_entity_poly.type
_entity_poly.pdbx_seq_one_letter_code
_entity_poly.pdbx_strand_id
1 'polypeptide(L)' 'MHYSEHNPPPHFHARYGDFSAVVSILDSSILSGFLPNKQLKIVLAWAQINQDELMQNWELMKNRK' A
#
# COMPACT_ATOMS: atom_id res chain seq x y z
N MET A 1 5.01 -19.18 9.94
CA MET A 1 5.02 -18.15 10.93
C MET A 1 4.00 -17.06 10.59
N HIS A 2 3.55 -16.43 11.54
CA HIS A 2 2.59 -15.37 11.32
C HIS A 2 3.05 -14.16 12.11
N TYR A 3 2.60 -13.03 11.71
CA TYR A 3 2.92 -11.82 12.43
C TYR A 3 1.69 -11.36 13.19
N SER A 4 1.96 -10.52 14.13
CA SER A 4 0.93 -10.04 15.01
C SER A 4 -0.12 -9.21 14.25
N GLU A 5 -1.36 -9.34 14.63
CA GLU A 5 -2.41 -8.51 14.08
C GLU A 5 -2.20 -7.05 14.40
N HIS A 6 -1.41 -6.78 15.42
CA HIS A 6 -1.14 -5.41 15.81
C HIS A 6 -0.13 -4.73 14.90
N ASN A 7 0.55 -5.53 14.07
CA ASN A 7 1.60 -5.00 13.21
C ASN A 7 1.36 -5.41 11.78
N PRO A 8 0.35 -4.85 11.14
CA PRO A 8 0.11 -5.19 9.75
C PRO A 8 1.27 -4.72 8.88
N PRO A 9 1.46 -5.34 7.72
CA PRO A 9 2.51 -4.91 6.81
C PRO A 9 2.28 -3.46 6.37
N PRO A 10 3.35 -2.74 6.06
CA PRO A 10 3.19 -1.38 5.55
C PRO A 10 2.32 -1.37 4.30
N HIS A 11 1.38 -0.45 4.25
CA HIS A 11 0.42 -0.42 3.16
C HIS A 11 -0.11 0.98 2.97
N PHE A 12 -0.74 1.21 1.82
CA PHE A 12 -1.46 2.44 1.59
C PHE A 12 -2.76 2.12 0.85
N HIS A 13 -3.67 3.07 0.87
CA HIS A 13 -4.96 2.91 0.22
C HIS A 13 -4.96 3.66 -1.09
N ALA A 14 -5.41 2.99 -2.14
CA ALA A 14 -5.56 3.60 -3.46
C ALA A 14 -7.03 3.61 -3.83
N ARG A 15 -7.49 4.72 -4.38
CA ARG A 15 -8.89 4.87 -4.74
C ARG A 15 -8.99 5.38 -6.17
N TYR A 16 -10.00 4.88 -6.85
CA TYR A 16 -10.30 5.32 -8.20
C TYR A 16 -11.82 5.20 -8.42
N GLY A 17 -12.49 6.34 -8.47
CA GLY A 17 -13.94 6.31 -8.58
C GLY A 17 -14.55 5.58 -7.40
N ASP A 18 -15.34 4.56 -7.71
CA ASP A 18 -15.98 3.73 -6.69
C ASP A 18 -15.11 2.57 -6.22
N PHE A 19 -13.92 2.46 -6.77
CA PHE A 19 -13.02 1.36 -6.43
C PHE A 19 -12.03 1.79 -5.40
N SER A 20 -11.60 0.83 -4.58
CA SER A 20 -10.53 1.08 -3.63
C SER A 20 -9.78 -0.22 -3.41
N ALA A 21 -8.51 -0.08 -3.04
CA ALA A 21 -7.66 -1.23 -2.80
C ALA A 21 -6.63 -0.86 -1.77
N VAL A 22 -6.16 -1.87 -1.04
CA VAL A 22 -5.06 -1.73 -0.11
C VAL A 22 -3.83 -2.35 -0.76
N VAL A 23 -2.76 -1.58 -0.83
CA VAL A 23 -1.56 -1.97 -1.56
C VAL A 23 -0.41 -2.13 -0.58
N SER A 24 0.28 -3.25 -0.66
CA SER A 24 1.47 -3.46 0.15
C SER A 24 2.62 -2.63 -0.40
N ILE A 25 3.30 -1.92 0.50
CA ILE A 25 4.43 -1.09 0.09
C ILE A 25 5.65 -1.94 -0.20
N LEU A 26 5.82 -3.01 0.57
CA LEU A 26 7.04 -3.81 0.47
C LEU A 26 7.18 -4.52 -0.86
N ASP A 27 6.10 -5.10 -1.35
CA ASP A 27 6.18 -5.87 -2.59
C ASP A 27 5.25 -5.36 -3.67
N SER A 28 4.65 -4.19 -3.45
CA SER A 28 3.81 -3.55 -4.46
C SER A 28 2.73 -4.49 -4.97
N SER A 29 2.00 -5.10 -4.05
CA SER A 29 0.93 -6.01 -4.43
C SER A 29 -0.35 -5.63 -3.70
N ILE A 30 -1.46 -6.12 -4.22
CA ILE A 30 -2.77 -5.85 -3.62
C ILE A 30 -2.97 -6.77 -2.43
N LEU A 31 -3.27 -6.18 -1.30
CA LEU A 31 -3.61 -6.93 -0.09
C LEU A 31 -5.10 -7.18 -0.01
N SER A 32 -5.90 -6.21 -0.45
CA SER A 32 -7.34 -6.39 -0.47
C SER A 32 -7.94 -5.32 -1.35
N GLY A 33 -9.21 -5.52 -1.73
CA GLY A 33 -9.88 -4.56 -2.56
C GLY A 33 -9.66 -4.83 -4.03
N PHE A 34 -10.04 -3.86 -4.85
CA PHE A 34 -10.02 -4.05 -6.30
C PHE A 34 -9.85 -2.71 -7.01
N LEU A 35 -9.05 -2.74 -8.07
CA LEU A 35 -8.92 -1.62 -9.01
C LEU A 35 -8.97 -2.16 -10.42
N PRO A 36 -9.49 -1.39 -11.39
CA PRO A 36 -9.41 -1.82 -12.78
C PRO A 36 -7.95 -2.01 -13.19
N ASN A 37 -7.72 -2.92 -14.12
CA ASN A 37 -6.37 -3.31 -14.50
C ASN A 37 -5.50 -2.13 -14.89
N LYS A 38 -6.06 -1.20 -15.62
CA LYS A 38 -5.30 -0.06 -16.10
C LYS A 38 -4.79 0.79 -14.94
N GLN A 39 -5.71 1.12 -14.03
CA GLN A 39 -5.35 1.93 -12.87
C GLN A 39 -4.45 1.15 -11.93
N LEU A 40 -4.70 -0.14 -11.80
CA LEU A 40 -3.88 -0.98 -10.95
C LEU A 40 -2.43 -0.98 -11.40
N LYS A 41 -2.19 -1.12 -12.69
CA LYS A 41 -0.82 -1.09 -13.20
C LYS A 41 -0.13 0.23 -12.90
N ILE A 42 -0.85 1.32 -13.06
CA ILE A 42 -0.29 2.64 -12.81
C ILE A 42 0.06 2.79 -11.33
N VAL A 43 -0.85 2.37 -10.46
CA VAL A 43 -0.63 2.50 -9.03
C VAL A 43 0.55 1.64 -8.57
N LEU A 44 0.63 0.42 -9.06
CA LEU A 44 1.70 -0.47 -8.65
C LEU A 44 3.06 0.03 -9.14
N ALA A 45 3.09 0.55 -10.37
CA ALA A 45 4.33 1.12 -10.89
C ALA A 45 4.75 2.35 -10.08
N TRP A 46 3.79 3.20 -9.76
CA TRP A 46 4.06 4.38 -8.96
C TRP A 46 4.58 4.00 -7.58
N ALA A 47 3.94 2.99 -6.97
CA ALA A 47 4.33 2.54 -5.64
C ALA A 47 5.76 2.00 -5.64
N GLN A 48 6.13 1.30 -6.70
CA GLN A 48 7.46 0.74 -6.79
C GLN A 48 8.51 1.82 -6.93
N ILE A 49 8.22 2.83 -7.73
CA ILE A 49 9.13 3.94 -7.93
C ILE A 49 9.31 4.73 -6.65
N ASN A 50 8.23 4.88 -5.87
CA ASN A 50 8.25 5.71 -4.68
C ASN A 50 8.31 4.90 -3.39
N GLN A 51 8.80 3.68 -3.47
CA GLN A 51 8.77 2.78 -2.33
C GLN A 51 9.49 3.35 -1.11
N ASP A 52 10.65 3.94 -1.32
CA ASP A 52 11.41 4.48 -0.20
C ASP A 52 10.65 5.59 0.49
N GLU A 53 10.06 6.46 -0.28
CA GLU A 53 9.30 7.56 0.28
C GLU A 53 8.06 7.06 1.02
N LEU A 54 7.39 6.08 0.45
CA LEU A 54 6.21 5.51 1.09
C LEU A 54 6.58 4.85 2.41
N MET A 55 7.70 4.16 2.44
CA MET A 55 8.15 3.54 3.69
C MET A 55 8.49 4.59 4.74
N GLN A 56 9.12 5.67 4.34
CA GLN A 56 9.42 6.75 5.27
C GLN A 56 8.14 7.34 5.85
N ASN A 57 7.16 7.56 5.01
CA ASN A 57 5.89 8.11 5.49
C ASN A 57 5.20 7.13 6.44
N TRP A 58 5.27 5.86 6.14
CA TRP A 58 4.69 4.84 7.01
C TRP A 58 5.36 4.85 8.38
N GLU A 59 6.68 4.96 8.39
CA GLU A 59 7.42 5.00 9.65
C GLU A 59 7.04 6.20 10.47
N LEU A 60 6.90 7.34 9.83
CA LEU A 60 6.51 8.55 10.53
C LEU A 60 5.13 8.41 11.15
N MET A 61 4.18 7.88 10.40
CA MET A 61 2.84 7.67 10.92
C MET A 61 2.83 6.70 12.08
N LYS A 62 3.63 5.66 11.96
CA LYS A 62 3.68 4.63 12.98
C LYS A 62 4.21 5.16 14.30
N ASN A 63 5.13 6.11 14.23
CA ASN A 63 5.78 6.65 15.42
C ASN A 63 5.06 7.83 16.01
N ARG A 64 4.01 8.29 15.39
CA ARG A 64 3.23 9.39 15.94
C ARG A 64 2.36 8.91 17.07
N LYS A 65 2.18 9.78 18.02
CA LYS A 65 1.34 9.46 19.17
C LYS A 65 0.04 10.18 19.14
#